data_a32d140c6a2b687c720d106962353c01
#
_entry.id   a32d140c6a2b687c720d106962353c01
#
_cell.length_a   1.000
_cell.length_b   1.000
_cell.length_c   1.000
_cell.angle_alpha   90.00
_cell.angle_beta   90.00
_cell.angle_gamma   90.00
#
_symmetry.space_group_name_H-M   'P 1'
#
loop_
_entity.id
_entity.type
_entity.pdbx_description
1 polymer ?
#
loop_
_entity_poly.entity_id
_entity_poly.type
_entity_poly.pdbx_seq_one_letter_code
_entity_poly.pdbx_strand_id
1 'polypeptide(L)'
;MAKLEQHLTGDFGQIVEFIHQELMRQSMSISLEECSKNQIQGKRIELRVYERFSYAGGNRTSLTVQFIETKDGADVCGIATGGSQAVFWKINTLGESAFLETLDVAIRAWNSTGHA
;
A
#
# COMPACT_ATOMS: atom_id res chain seq x y z
N MET A 1 -0.78 3.25 14.14
CA MET A 1 -1.32 3.47 12.79
C MET A 1 -0.43 4.42 12.04
N ALA A 2 -0.09 4.08 10.81
CA ALA A 2 0.84 4.87 10.00
C ALA A 2 0.22 5.16 8.64
N LYS A 3 0.53 6.31 8.06
CA LYS A 3 -0.09 6.77 6.81
C LYS A 3 0.95 7.36 5.87
N LEU A 4 0.76 7.11 4.58
CA LEU A 4 1.58 7.65 3.51
C LEU A 4 0.66 8.12 2.38
N GLU A 5 0.85 9.33 1.89
CA GLU A 5 0.09 9.87 0.77
C GLU A 5 1.04 10.42 -0.27
N GLN A 6 0.83 10.05 -1.53
CA GLN A 6 1.65 10.48 -2.66
C GLN A 6 0.83 10.61 -3.92
N HIS A 7 1.18 11.57 -4.74
CA HIS A 7 0.62 11.69 -6.09
C HIS A 7 1.61 11.10 -7.09
N LEU A 8 1.09 10.23 -7.98
CA LEU A 8 1.90 9.60 -9.02
C LEU A 8 1.37 9.99 -10.38
N THR A 9 2.27 10.28 -11.32
CA THR A 9 1.88 10.60 -12.69
C THR A 9 2.01 9.37 -13.57
N GLY A 10 1.11 9.25 -14.53
CA GLY A 10 1.09 8.14 -15.47
C GLY A 10 -0.31 7.58 -15.65
N ASP A 11 -0.38 6.44 -16.31
CA ASP A 11 -1.66 5.76 -16.52
C ASP A 11 -2.16 5.12 -15.25
N PHE A 12 -3.41 5.38 -14.89
CA PHE A 12 -3.99 4.90 -13.64
C PHE A 12 -3.88 3.37 -13.50
N GLY A 13 -4.30 2.65 -14.53
CA GLY A 13 -4.27 1.19 -14.48
C GLY A 13 -2.86 0.64 -14.34
N GLN A 14 -1.90 1.27 -15.02
CA GLN A 14 -0.51 0.86 -14.93
C GLN A 14 0.07 1.16 -13.54
N ILE A 15 -0.30 2.29 -12.96
CA ILE A 15 0.13 2.64 -11.60
C ILE A 15 -0.34 1.58 -10.61
N VAL A 16 -1.64 1.26 -10.64
CA VAL A 16 -2.23 0.29 -9.73
C VAL A 16 -1.54 -1.06 -9.87
N GLU A 17 -1.37 -1.54 -11.09
CA GLU A 17 -0.77 -2.84 -11.34
C GLU A 17 0.70 -2.87 -10.93
N PHE A 18 1.45 -1.81 -11.24
CA PHE A 18 2.86 -1.74 -10.88
C PHE A 18 3.04 -1.77 -9.36
N ILE A 19 2.27 -0.95 -8.65
CA ILE A 19 2.35 -0.91 -7.18
C ILE A 19 2.01 -2.28 -6.61
N HIS A 20 0.97 -2.92 -7.13
CA HIS A 20 0.59 -4.25 -6.68
C HIS A 20 1.72 -5.26 -6.86
N GLN A 21 2.31 -5.30 -8.05
CA GLN A 21 3.39 -6.25 -8.33
C GLN A 21 4.60 -5.99 -7.44
N GLU A 22 4.93 -4.73 -7.22
CA GLU A 22 6.07 -4.40 -6.36
C GLU A 22 5.82 -4.76 -4.90
N LEU A 23 4.58 -4.57 -4.42
CA LEU A 23 4.24 -5.00 -3.06
C LEU A 23 4.39 -6.51 -2.91
N MET A 24 3.82 -7.25 -3.86
CA MET A 24 3.85 -8.72 -3.78
C MET A 24 5.26 -9.27 -3.94
N ARG A 25 6.11 -8.59 -4.72
CA ARG A 25 7.48 -9.04 -4.97
C ARG A 25 8.37 -8.88 -3.73
N GLN A 26 8.09 -7.90 -2.88
CA GLN A 26 8.97 -7.59 -1.76
C GLN A 26 8.91 -8.58 -0.62
N SER A 27 7.82 -9.34 -0.51
CA SER A 27 7.71 -10.31 0.58
C SER A 27 6.70 -11.39 0.23
N MET A 28 7.07 -12.63 0.50
CA MET A 28 6.18 -13.77 0.28
C MET A 28 5.08 -13.83 1.33
N SER A 29 5.21 -13.09 2.41
CA SER A 29 4.19 -13.08 3.46
C SER A 29 3.10 -12.05 3.25
N ILE A 30 3.18 -11.27 2.17
CA ILE A 30 2.16 -10.30 1.81
C ILE A 30 1.09 -10.98 0.96
N SER A 31 -0.17 -10.76 1.32
CA SER A 31 -1.30 -11.27 0.54
C SER A 31 -2.29 -10.16 0.29
N LEU A 32 -2.94 -10.18 -0.87
CA LEU A 32 -4.07 -9.30 -1.16
C LEU A 32 -5.33 -9.95 -0.61
N GLU A 33 -5.94 -9.30 0.37
CA GLU A 33 -7.09 -9.86 1.06
C GLU A 33 -8.41 -9.38 0.47
N GLU A 34 -8.45 -8.13 0.00
CA GLU A 34 -9.69 -7.57 -0.53
C GLU A 34 -9.37 -6.49 -1.55
N CYS A 35 -10.29 -6.33 -2.50
CA CYS A 35 -10.16 -5.30 -3.53
C CYS A 35 -11.54 -4.78 -3.88
N SER A 36 -11.68 -3.46 -3.94
CA SER A 36 -12.92 -2.82 -4.32
C SER A 36 -12.64 -1.80 -5.42
N LYS A 37 -13.43 -1.85 -6.48
CA LYS A 37 -13.30 -0.92 -7.60
C LYS A 37 -14.58 -0.12 -7.73
N ASN A 38 -14.43 1.18 -7.90
CA ASN A 38 -15.55 2.09 -7.99
C ASN A 38 -15.26 3.17 -9.02
N GLN A 39 -16.29 3.94 -9.32
CA GLN A 39 -16.15 5.05 -10.25
C GLN A 39 -17.09 6.16 -9.82
N ILE A 40 -16.58 7.36 -9.68
CA ILE A 40 -17.36 8.53 -9.28
C ILE A 40 -17.08 9.63 -10.27
N GLN A 41 -18.13 10.11 -10.96
CA GLN A 41 -18.04 11.19 -11.94
C GLN A 41 -16.95 10.91 -12.99
N GLY A 42 -16.88 9.67 -13.47
CA GLY A 42 -15.93 9.27 -14.48
C GLY A 42 -14.53 8.98 -13.98
N LYS A 43 -14.27 9.19 -12.70
CA LYS A 43 -12.95 8.91 -12.12
C LYS A 43 -12.96 7.57 -11.42
N ARG A 44 -11.91 6.77 -11.68
CA ARG A 44 -11.78 5.44 -11.06
C ARG A 44 -11.23 5.55 -9.66
N ILE A 45 -11.76 4.72 -8.78
CA ILE A 45 -11.28 4.60 -7.41
C ILE A 45 -11.08 3.12 -7.14
N GLU A 46 -9.90 2.77 -6.66
CA GLU A 46 -9.60 1.39 -6.33
C GLU A 46 -9.06 1.33 -4.91
N LEU A 47 -9.61 0.41 -4.13
CA LEU A 47 -9.22 0.19 -2.74
C LEU A 47 -8.73 -1.24 -2.61
N ARG A 48 -7.54 -1.42 -2.04
CA ARG A 48 -6.98 -2.75 -1.83
C ARG A 48 -6.51 -2.89 -0.40
N VAL A 49 -6.80 -4.04 0.17
CA VAL A 49 -6.36 -4.37 1.53
C VAL A 49 -5.40 -5.53 1.44
N TYR A 50 -4.18 -5.30 1.92
CA TYR A 50 -3.14 -6.30 2.01
C TYR A 50 -2.89 -6.66 3.45
N GLU A 51 -2.47 -7.90 3.69
CA GLU A 51 -2.02 -8.32 5.00
C GLU A 51 -0.62 -8.88 4.90
N ARG A 52 0.13 -8.74 5.98
CA ARG A 52 1.45 -9.32 6.11
C ARG A 52 1.54 -10.00 7.46
N PHE A 53 1.96 -11.25 7.42
CA PHE A 53 2.17 -12.04 8.62
C PHE A 53 3.65 -12.00 8.99
N SER A 54 3.94 -11.70 10.26
CA SER A 54 5.30 -11.68 10.77
C SER A 54 5.50 -12.87 11.70
N TYR A 55 6.45 -13.74 11.35
CA TYR A 55 6.74 -14.90 12.15
C TYR A 55 7.29 -14.55 13.52
N ALA A 56 8.07 -13.48 13.59
CA ALA A 56 8.78 -13.11 14.79
C ALA A 56 7.87 -12.81 15.98
N GLY A 57 6.65 -12.38 15.74
CA GLY A 57 5.74 -12.06 16.82
C GLY A 57 4.37 -12.68 16.65
N GLY A 58 4.18 -13.51 15.61
CA GLY A 58 2.86 -14.01 15.29
C GLY A 58 1.89 -12.89 14.94
N ASN A 59 2.41 -11.76 14.49
CA ASN A 59 1.63 -10.56 14.25
C ASN A 59 1.13 -10.49 12.83
N ARG A 60 -0.07 -9.93 12.69
CA ARG A 60 -0.59 -9.54 11.39
C ARG A 60 -0.70 -8.03 11.35
N THR A 61 -0.19 -7.45 10.25
CA THR A 61 -0.42 -6.04 9.97
C THR A 61 -1.21 -5.96 8.67
N SER A 62 -2.03 -4.93 8.55
CA SER A 62 -2.77 -4.71 7.31
C SER A 62 -2.35 -3.38 6.70
N LEU A 63 -2.34 -3.34 5.37
CA LEU A 63 -2.06 -2.15 4.60
C LEU A 63 -3.25 -1.92 3.68
N THR A 64 -3.95 -0.81 3.90
CA THR A 64 -5.04 -0.40 3.02
C THR A 64 -4.49 0.64 2.07
N VAL A 65 -4.60 0.40 0.77
CA VAL A 65 -4.11 1.32 -0.25
C VAL A 65 -5.29 1.80 -1.08
N GLN A 66 -5.47 3.10 -1.13
CA GLN A 66 -6.50 3.73 -1.94
C GLN A 66 -5.84 4.42 -3.13
N PHE A 67 -6.36 4.14 -4.32
CA PHE A 67 -5.93 4.79 -5.56
C PHE A 67 -7.11 5.59 -6.11
N ILE A 68 -6.92 6.89 -6.28
CA ILE A 68 -7.94 7.76 -6.86
C ILE A 68 -7.38 8.32 -8.16
N GLU A 69 -8.10 8.07 -9.27
CA GLU A 69 -7.68 8.56 -10.58
C GLU A 69 -7.73 10.09 -10.61
N THR A 70 -6.65 10.68 -11.08
CA THR A 70 -6.58 12.12 -11.30
C THR A 70 -6.38 12.39 -12.78
N LYS A 71 -6.35 13.67 -13.14
CA LYS A 71 -6.20 14.06 -14.53
C LYS A 71 -4.92 13.50 -15.16
N ASP A 72 -3.85 13.42 -14.38
CA ASP A 72 -2.54 13.01 -14.90
C ASP A 72 -1.98 11.75 -14.22
N GLY A 73 -2.76 11.09 -13.39
CA GLY A 73 -2.24 9.91 -12.72
C GLY A 73 -3.14 9.40 -11.63
N ALA A 74 -2.59 9.25 -10.44
CA ALA A 74 -3.32 8.72 -9.30
C ALA A 74 -2.82 9.35 -8.00
N ASP A 75 -3.76 9.65 -7.11
CA ASP A 75 -3.45 9.93 -5.73
C ASP A 75 -3.49 8.62 -4.96
N VAL A 76 -2.40 8.31 -4.28
CA VAL A 76 -2.23 7.05 -3.56
C VAL A 76 -2.15 7.34 -2.07
N CYS A 77 -3.01 6.68 -1.31
CA CYS A 77 -3.01 6.79 0.14
C CYS A 77 -2.89 5.39 0.73
N GLY A 78 -1.87 5.17 1.55
CA GLY A 78 -1.70 3.92 2.27
C GLY A 78 -1.81 4.13 3.76
N ILE A 79 -2.54 3.25 4.42
CA ILE A 79 -2.70 3.27 5.87
C ILE A 79 -2.40 1.87 6.39
N ALA A 80 -1.41 1.79 7.26
CA ALA A 80 -1.02 0.53 7.87
C ALA A 80 -1.53 0.47 9.30
N THR A 81 -2.14 -0.65 9.65
CA THR A 81 -2.71 -0.87 10.98
C THR A 81 -2.42 -2.29 11.44
N GLY A 82 -2.65 -2.53 12.73
CA GLY A 82 -2.57 -3.86 13.28
C GLY A 82 -1.26 -4.12 13.96
N GLY A 83 -0.96 -5.41 14.06
CA GLY A 83 0.15 -5.85 14.84
C GLY A 83 -0.33 -6.27 16.22
N SER A 84 0.59 -6.76 17.02
CA SER A 84 0.27 -7.27 18.34
C SER A 84 -0.11 -6.15 19.29
N GLN A 85 -1.14 -6.38 20.07
CA GLN A 85 -1.50 -5.54 21.20
C GLN A 85 -0.61 -5.83 22.40
N ALA A 86 0.47 -6.54 22.16
CA ALA A 86 1.34 -6.93 23.23
C ALA A 86 1.97 -5.74 23.92
N VAL A 87 2.60 -6.05 25.03
CA VAL A 87 3.24 -5.13 25.92
C VAL A 87 4.14 -4.10 25.24
N PHE A 88 4.66 -4.43 24.08
CA PHE A 88 5.63 -3.58 23.40
C PHE A 88 4.97 -2.80 22.27
N TRP A 89 4.35 -1.68 22.62
CA TRP A 89 3.72 -0.81 21.65
C TRP A 89 4.70 -0.34 20.55
N LYS A 90 5.97 -0.28 20.87
CA LYS A 90 6.99 0.11 19.87
C LYS A 90 7.09 -0.93 18.76
N ILE A 91 6.86 -2.18 19.06
CA ILE A 91 6.88 -3.23 18.04
C ILE A 91 5.74 -3.04 17.05
N ASN A 92 4.56 -2.68 17.55
CA ASN A 92 3.42 -2.41 16.69
C ASN A 92 3.74 -1.25 15.74
N THR A 93 4.31 -0.18 16.27
CA THR A 93 4.69 0.96 15.47
C THR A 93 5.69 0.56 14.39
N LEU A 94 6.69 -0.26 14.75
CA LEU A 94 7.68 -0.72 13.79
C LEU A 94 7.07 -1.59 12.71
N GLY A 95 6.14 -2.48 13.08
CA GLY A 95 5.46 -3.33 12.10
C GLY A 95 4.65 -2.54 11.10
N GLU A 96 3.90 -1.56 11.58
CA GLU A 96 3.12 -0.67 10.72
C GLU A 96 4.05 0.14 9.82
N SER A 97 5.09 0.72 10.39
CA SER A 97 6.05 1.52 9.61
C SER A 97 6.77 0.68 8.57
N ALA A 98 7.12 -0.56 8.91
CA ALA A 98 7.80 -1.45 7.97
C ALA A 98 6.89 -1.79 6.78
N PHE A 99 5.60 -2.03 7.04
CA PHE A 99 4.67 -2.32 5.94
C PHE A 99 4.46 -1.09 5.07
N LEU A 100 4.37 0.07 5.71
CA LEU A 100 4.23 1.33 4.97
C LEU A 100 5.48 1.63 4.14
N GLU A 101 6.66 1.29 4.66
CA GLU A 101 7.91 1.43 3.90
C GLU A 101 7.91 0.57 2.65
N THR A 102 7.28 -0.61 2.70
CA THR A 102 7.13 -1.46 1.52
C THR A 102 6.36 -0.72 0.43
N LEU A 103 5.31 0.01 0.80
CA LEU A 103 4.57 0.82 -0.15
C LEU A 103 5.44 1.97 -0.68
N ASP A 104 6.19 2.62 0.20
CA ASP A 104 7.05 3.73 -0.21
C ASP A 104 8.11 3.27 -1.21
N VAL A 105 8.68 2.08 -1.00
CA VAL A 105 9.64 1.50 -1.94
C VAL A 105 8.98 1.29 -3.32
N ALA A 106 7.75 0.79 -3.34
CA ALA A 106 7.02 0.59 -4.58
C ALA A 106 6.78 1.91 -5.31
N ILE A 107 6.41 2.94 -4.57
CA ILE A 107 6.16 4.27 -5.14
C ILE A 107 7.45 4.85 -5.72
N ARG A 108 8.55 4.74 -4.98
CA ARG A 108 9.84 5.23 -5.46
C ARG A 108 10.29 4.47 -6.71
N ALA A 109 10.01 3.18 -6.78
CA ALA A 109 10.31 2.39 -7.95
C ALA A 109 9.54 2.89 -9.17
N TRP A 110 8.25 3.22 -9.00
CA TRP A 110 7.46 3.80 -10.07
C TRP A 110 8.10 5.10 -10.56
N ASN A 111 8.44 5.98 -9.66
CA ASN A 111 9.01 7.27 -10.01
C ASN A 111 10.35 7.13 -10.73
N SER A 112 11.15 6.14 -10.35
CA SER A 112 12.47 5.95 -10.94
C SER A 112 12.43 5.34 -12.33
N THR A 113 11.27 4.85 -12.78
CA THR A 113 11.13 4.28 -14.13
C THR A 113 10.76 5.32 -15.18
N GLY A 114 10.84 6.60 -14.83
CA GLY A 114 10.58 7.67 -15.79
C GLY A 114 9.13 8.11 -15.88
N HIS A 115 8.31 7.72 -14.93
CA HIS A 115 6.90 8.10 -14.91
C HIS A 115 6.63 9.37 -14.11
N ALA A 116 7.65 9.87 -13.45
CA ALA A 116 7.48 11.05 -12.61
C ALA A 116 7.22 12.31 -13.43
#